data_bd8e17ba40445261a1f2066c5fa40447
#
_entry.id   bd8e17ba40445261a1f2066c5fa40447
#
_cell.length_a   1.000
_cell.length_b   1.000
_cell.length_c   1.000
_cell.angle_alpha   90.00
_cell.angle_beta   90.00
_cell.angle_gamma   90.00
#
_symmetry.space_group_name_H-M   'P 1'
#
loop_
_entity.id
_entity.type
_entity.pdbx_description
1 polymer ?
#
loop_
_entity_poly.entity_id
_entity_poly.type
_entity_poly.pdbx_seq_one_letter_code
_entity_poly.pdbx_strand_id
1 'polypeptide(L)'
;QDVALRSWLSAHGYTTTVTGGGNVLVAPQSNAQTLSLFKAGAVDGAWLPEPWASRLRLEAGATTLVDEATLWPQGRFVTTNLVVSTTYLQAHPEQVKALLQGAVAADAAIAADPEGSRDSVGSAITALTGAKLSTQVLHEAWSRLTITPDPIASSLQASATAAAAVGITKSPPDLSGIYDLTLLNQVLTASGRPTVSAGGLGKE
;
A
#
# COMPACT_ATOMS: atom_id res chain seq x y z
N GLN A 1 2.57 -2.94 6.85
CA GLN A 1 1.85 -2.59 8.08
C GLN A 1 2.63 -3.03 9.34
N ASP A 2 3.20 -4.24 9.37
CA ASP A 2 3.94 -4.74 10.54
C ASP A 2 5.18 -3.87 10.83
N VAL A 3 5.94 -3.49 9.79
CA VAL A 3 7.08 -2.55 9.92
C VAL A 3 6.62 -1.21 10.50
N ALA A 4 5.57 -0.63 9.92
CA ALA A 4 5.07 0.68 10.33
C ALA A 4 4.60 0.68 11.79
N LEU A 5 3.80 -0.33 12.17
CA LEU A 5 3.34 -0.50 13.56
C LEU A 5 4.50 -0.61 14.55
N ARG A 6 5.46 -1.50 14.29
CA ARG A 6 6.61 -1.70 15.20
C ARG A 6 7.49 -0.47 15.29
N SER A 7 7.69 0.22 14.16
CA SER A 7 8.45 1.47 14.15
C SER A 7 7.77 2.56 14.98
N TRP A 8 6.46 2.70 14.83
CA TRP A 8 5.68 3.65 15.62
C TRP A 8 5.72 3.31 17.12
N LEU A 9 5.49 2.05 17.47
CA LEU A 9 5.56 1.59 18.87
C LEU A 9 6.93 1.85 19.48
N SER A 10 8.01 1.52 18.77
CA SER A 10 9.38 1.77 19.22
C SER A 10 9.66 3.25 19.44
N ALA A 11 9.21 4.11 18.53
CA ALA A 11 9.37 5.57 18.65
C ALA A 11 8.60 6.15 19.86
N HIS A 12 7.59 5.44 20.38
CA HIS A 12 6.80 5.83 21.56
C HIS A 12 7.18 5.07 22.83
N GLY A 13 8.36 4.42 22.84
CA GLY A 13 8.90 3.75 24.03
C GLY A 13 8.32 2.37 24.31
N TYR A 14 7.55 1.80 23.38
CA TYR A 14 7.07 0.44 23.50
C TYR A 14 8.08 -0.56 22.92
N THR A 15 8.08 -1.76 23.48
CA THR A 15 8.93 -2.86 23.02
C THR A 15 8.09 -3.97 22.41
N THR A 16 8.56 -4.51 21.30
CA THR A 16 7.96 -5.65 20.60
C THR A 16 9.04 -6.61 20.15
N THR A 17 8.73 -7.88 19.97
CA THR A 17 9.61 -8.84 19.29
C THR A 17 8.88 -9.51 18.12
N VAL A 18 9.63 -9.95 17.12
CA VAL A 18 9.04 -10.64 15.95
C VAL A 18 8.48 -12.02 16.29
N THR A 19 8.91 -12.60 17.40
CA THR A 19 8.45 -13.89 17.91
C THR A 19 7.31 -13.80 18.93
N GLY A 20 6.76 -12.60 19.13
CA GLY A 20 5.71 -12.34 20.12
C GLY A 20 6.28 -12.12 21.53
N GLY A 21 6.43 -10.85 21.92
CA GLY A 21 6.96 -10.46 23.23
C GLY A 21 7.17 -8.95 23.30
N GLY A 22 7.64 -8.48 24.47
CA GLY A 22 7.71 -7.06 24.79
C GLY A 22 6.54 -6.62 25.66
N ASN A 23 6.36 -5.32 25.82
CA ASN A 23 5.20 -4.76 26.53
C ASN A 23 3.98 -4.54 25.63
N VAL A 24 4.14 -4.71 24.30
CA VAL A 24 3.05 -4.79 23.33
C VAL A 24 3.21 -6.06 22.50
N LEU A 25 2.19 -6.91 22.50
CA LEU A 25 2.15 -8.12 21.70
C LEU A 25 1.63 -7.81 20.29
N VAL A 26 2.50 -7.93 19.30
CA VAL A 26 2.11 -7.83 17.88
C VAL A 26 1.84 -9.22 17.33
N ALA A 27 0.60 -9.49 16.92
CA ALA A 27 0.14 -10.76 16.38
C ALA A 27 -0.24 -10.58 14.90
N PRO A 28 0.61 -10.98 13.93
CA PRO A 28 0.29 -10.89 12.52
C PRO A 28 -0.92 -11.74 12.16
N GLN A 29 -1.91 -11.14 11.49
CA GLN A 29 -3.16 -11.78 11.09
C GLN A 29 -3.55 -11.32 9.69
N SER A 30 -4.44 -12.08 9.02
CA SER A 30 -5.09 -11.57 7.81
C SER A 30 -6.05 -10.43 8.17
N ASN A 31 -6.25 -9.48 7.26
CA ASN A 31 -7.12 -8.33 7.50
C ASN A 31 -8.55 -8.73 7.90
N ALA A 32 -9.10 -9.79 7.29
CA ALA A 32 -10.43 -10.30 7.61
C ALA A 32 -10.49 -10.91 9.02
N GLN A 33 -9.46 -11.66 9.43
CA GLN A 33 -9.36 -12.18 10.78
C GLN A 33 -9.22 -11.04 11.81
N THR A 34 -8.41 -10.03 11.52
CA THR A 34 -8.23 -8.88 12.39
C THR A 34 -9.55 -8.18 12.69
N LEU A 35 -10.40 -7.95 11.68
CA LEU A 35 -11.74 -7.39 11.88
C LEU A 35 -12.60 -8.25 12.82
N SER A 36 -12.56 -9.58 12.65
CA SER A 36 -13.31 -10.50 13.49
C SER A 36 -12.79 -10.54 14.93
N LEU A 37 -11.47 -10.57 15.11
CA LEU A 37 -10.83 -10.55 16.43
C LEU A 37 -11.08 -9.24 17.17
N PHE A 38 -11.05 -8.10 16.47
CA PHE A 38 -11.34 -6.81 17.06
C PHE A 38 -12.81 -6.73 17.52
N LYS A 39 -13.77 -7.20 16.71
CA LYS A 39 -15.19 -7.30 17.08
C LYS A 39 -15.41 -8.19 18.32
N ALA A 40 -14.59 -9.22 18.45
CA ALA A 40 -14.65 -10.14 19.60
C ALA A 40 -13.91 -9.62 20.85
N GLY A 41 -13.24 -8.47 20.79
CA GLY A 41 -12.41 -7.93 21.87
C GLY A 41 -11.14 -8.76 22.15
N ALA A 42 -10.69 -9.56 21.17
CA ALA A 42 -9.49 -10.38 21.30
C ALA A 42 -8.19 -9.64 20.91
N VAL A 43 -8.31 -8.47 20.31
CA VAL A 43 -7.21 -7.52 20.05
C VAL A 43 -7.65 -6.11 20.40
N ASP A 44 -6.74 -5.32 20.96
CA ASP A 44 -7.01 -3.96 21.42
C ASP A 44 -6.91 -2.93 20.30
N GLY A 45 -6.17 -3.23 19.24
CA GLY A 45 -5.94 -2.35 18.09
C GLY A 45 -5.42 -3.11 16.89
N ALA A 46 -5.33 -2.41 15.77
CA ALA A 46 -4.79 -2.96 14.53
C ALA A 46 -4.21 -1.87 13.63
N TRP A 47 -3.20 -2.22 12.86
CA TRP A 47 -2.64 -1.38 11.80
C TRP A 47 -3.00 -2.00 10.46
N LEU A 48 -3.92 -1.38 9.74
CA LEU A 48 -4.55 -1.96 8.56
C LEU A 48 -4.60 -0.98 7.39
N PRO A 49 -4.46 -1.48 6.15
CA PRO A 49 -4.71 -0.67 4.96
C PRO A 49 -6.21 -0.48 4.72
N GLU A 50 -6.56 0.47 3.84
CA GLU A 50 -7.91 0.57 3.32
C GLU A 50 -8.25 -0.65 2.40
N PRO A 51 -9.49 -1.10 2.31
CA PRO A 51 -10.69 -0.58 3.01
C PRO A 51 -10.85 -1.13 4.43
N TRP A 52 -9.89 -1.87 4.97
CA TRP A 52 -10.03 -2.56 6.26
C TRP A 52 -10.01 -1.60 7.45
N ALA A 53 -9.24 -0.52 7.37
CA ALA A 53 -9.25 0.52 8.38
C ALA A 53 -10.62 1.21 8.47
N SER A 54 -11.24 1.54 7.32
CA SER A 54 -12.61 2.05 7.26
C SER A 54 -13.63 1.04 7.79
N ARG A 55 -13.47 -0.24 7.47
CA ARG A 55 -14.34 -1.30 8.02
C ARG A 55 -14.23 -1.44 9.53
N LEU A 56 -13.03 -1.35 10.09
CA LEU A 56 -12.86 -1.36 11.56
C LEU A 56 -13.60 -0.20 12.21
N ARG A 57 -13.49 1.01 11.67
CA ARG A 57 -14.21 2.19 12.20
C ARG A 57 -15.73 2.04 12.07
N LEU A 58 -16.21 1.71 10.90
CA LEU A 58 -17.64 1.74 10.57
C LEU A 58 -18.38 0.48 11.01
N GLU A 59 -17.72 -0.68 11.02
CA GLU A 59 -18.35 -1.96 11.31
C GLU A 59 -18.04 -2.49 12.72
N ALA A 60 -17.01 -1.97 13.39
CA ALA A 60 -16.57 -2.44 14.70
C ALA A 60 -16.38 -1.32 15.73
N GLY A 61 -16.70 -0.05 15.38
CA GLY A 61 -16.63 1.07 16.30
C GLY A 61 -15.20 1.50 16.68
N ALA A 62 -14.19 1.12 15.91
CA ALA A 62 -12.82 1.50 16.18
C ALA A 62 -12.61 3.02 16.01
N THR A 63 -11.71 3.58 16.80
CA THR A 63 -11.25 4.97 16.66
C THR A 63 -9.85 4.98 16.04
N THR A 64 -9.60 5.89 15.10
CA THR A 64 -8.26 6.08 14.52
C THR A 64 -7.34 6.68 15.57
N LEU A 65 -6.33 5.93 16.00
CA LEU A 65 -5.28 6.43 16.90
C LEU A 65 -4.17 7.14 16.11
N VAL A 66 -3.76 6.56 14.98
CA VAL A 66 -2.71 7.07 14.11
C VAL A 66 -3.18 6.97 12.66
N ASP A 67 -3.04 8.06 11.92
CA ASP A 67 -3.10 8.03 10.46
C ASP A 67 -1.67 7.92 9.93
N GLU A 68 -1.34 6.80 9.29
CA GLU A 68 0.01 6.52 8.81
C GLU A 68 0.52 7.61 7.85
N ALA A 69 -0.36 8.24 7.07
CA ALA A 69 0.04 9.33 6.17
C ALA A 69 0.75 10.47 6.93
N THR A 70 0.37 10.73 8.18
CA THR A 70 1.02 11.78 8.99
C THR A 70 2.47 11.48 9.38
N LEU A 71 2.91 10.25 9.23
CA LEU A 71 4.26 9.79 9.54
C LEU A 71 5.21 9.92 8.34
N TRP A 72 4.69 10.26 7.16
CA TRP A 72 5.44 10.29 5.92
C TRP A 72 5.57 11.72 5.35
N PRO A 73 6.67 12.04 4.69
CA PRO A 73 6.81 13.33 4.02
C PRO A 73 5.65 13.60 3.06
N GLN A 74 5.01 14.75 3.21
CA GLN A 74 3.84 15.16 2.41
C GLN A 74 2.66 14.17 2.46
N GLY A 75 2.60 13.30 3.46
CA GLY A 75 1.58 12.26 3.58
C GLY A 75 1.70 11.13 2.55
N ARG A 76 2.83 11.01 1.85
CA ARG A 76 2.99 10.12 0.69
C ARG A 76 3.91 8.95 1.00
N PHE A 77 3.40 7.74 0.78
CA PHE A 77 4.15 6.49 0.86
C PHE A 77 3.51 5.44 -0.05
N VAL A 78 4.33 4.50 -0.53
CA VAL A 78 3.83 3.44 -1.40
C VAL A 78 3.21 2.31 -0.58
N THR A 79 2.05 1.82 -1.02
CA THR A 79 1.40 0.64 -0.44
C THR A 79 1.29 -0.51 -1.44
N THR A 80 1.24 -0.20 -2.74
CA THR A 80 1.06 -1.20 -3.79
C THR A 80 1.92 -0.86 -4.99
N ASN A 81 2.64 -1.84 -5.51
CA ASN A 81 3.42 -1.73 -6.73
C ASN A 81 2.98 -2.77 -7.75
N LEU A 82 3.05 -2.44 -9.03
CA LEU A 82 3.01 -3.41 -10.11
C LEU A 82 4.40 -4.08 -10.21
N VAL A 83 4.45 -5.39 -10.08
CA VAL A 83 5.70 -6.15 -10.16
C VAL A 83 5.66 -7.17 -11.29
N VAL A 84 6.80 -7.39 -11.92
CA VAL A 84 6.99 -8.40 -12.96
C VAL A 84 8.36 -9.06 -12.79
N SER A 85 8.48 -10.34 -13.10
CA SER A 85 9.78 -10.99 -13.05
C SER A 85 10.71 -10.40 -14.12
N THR A 86 11.99 -10.27 -13.80
CA THR A 86 13.01 -9.76 -14.73
C THR A 86 13.06 -10.59 -16.01
N THR A 87 12.93 -11.93 -15.89
CA THR A 87 12.91 -12.84 -17.05
C THR A 87 11.71 -12.56 -17.95
N TYR A 88 10.53 -12.32 -17.37
CA TYR A 88 9.32 -11.99 -18.15
C TYR A 88 9.44 -10.62 -18.83
N LEU A 89 9.95 -9.61 -18.12
CA LEU A 89 10.19 -8.28 -18.68
C LEU A 89 11.12 -8.35 -19.89
N GLN A 90 12.20 -9.12 -19.81
CA GLN A 90 13.17 -9.28 -20.91
C GLN A 90 12.59 -10.04 -22.11
N ALA A 91 11.78 -11.07 -21.86
CA ALA A 91 11.19 -11.89 -22.92
C ALA A 91 9.94 -11.23 -23.56
N HIS A 92 9.23 -10.39 -22.82
CA HIS A 92 7.93 -9.87 -23.21
C HIS A 92 7.76 -8.37 -22.93
N PRO A 93 8.70 -7.49 -23.32
CA PRO A 93 8.65 -6.07 -23.00
C PRO A 93 7.39 -5.38 -23.56
N GLU A 94 6.88 -5.80 -24.71
CA GLU A 94 5.68 -5.21 -25.31
C GLU A 94 4.41 -5.54 -24.51
N GLN A 95 4.31 -6.74 -23.92
CA GLN A 95 3.19 -7.08 -23.05
C GLN A 95 3.24 -6.27 -21.75
N VAL A 96 4.42 -6.10 -21.17
CA VAL A 96 4.60 -5.27 -19.97
C VAL A 96 4.25 -3.81 -20.28
N LYS A 97 4.69 -3.31 -21.44
CA LYS A 97 4.35 -1.96 -21.88
C LYS A 97 2.84 -1.77 -22.09
N ALA A 98 2.17 -2.76 -22.69
CA ALA A 98 0.71 -2.71 -22.86
C ALA A 98 -0.02 -2.71 -21.51
N LEU A 99 0.46 -3.49 -20.53
CA LEU A 99 -0.07 -3.47 -19.16
C LEU A 99 0.10 -2.09 -18.50
N LEU A 100 1.28 -1.48 -18.65
CA LEU A 100 1.55 -0.13 -18.13
C LEU A 100 0.68 0.93 -18.81
N GLN A 101 0.44 0.81 -20.13
CA GLN A 101 -0.50 1.68 -20.85
C GLN A 101 -1.91 1.58 -20.26
N GLY A 102 -2.38 0.36 -19.98
CA GLY A 102 -3.67 0.13 -19.34
C GLY A 102 -3.73 0.73 -17.93
N ALA A 103 -2.67 0.56 -17.12
CA ALA A 103 -2.59 1.14 -15.79
C ALA A 103 -2.62 2.68 -15.82
N VAL A 104 -1.81 3.31 -16.67
CA VAL A 104 -1.78 4.77 -16.82
C VAL A 104 -3.10 5.32 -17.36
N ALA A 105 -3.77 4.59 -18.25
CA ALA A 105 -5.11 4.96 -18.73
C ALA A 105 -6.17 4.84 -17.63
N ALA A 106 -6.08 3.80 -16.78
CA ALA A 106 -6.95 3.64 -15.62
C ALA A 106 -6.76 4.78 -14.60
N ASP A 107 -5.51 5.15 -14.31
CA ASP A 107 -5.21 6.30 -13.45
C ASP A 107 -5.84 7.60 -13.98
N ALA A 108 -5.77 7.82 -15.30
CA ALA A 108 -6.38 8.97 -15.93
C ALA A 108 -7.92 8.94 -15.86
N ALA A 109 -8.53 7.78 -16.06
CA ALA A 109 -9.98 7.60 -15.94
C ALA A 109 -10.46 7.84 -14.50
N ILE A 110 -9.73 7.33 -13.51
CA ILE A 110 -10.03 7.56 -12.09
C ILE A 110 -9.93 9.06 -11.75
N ALA A 111 -8.93 9.76 -12.27
CA ALA A 111 -8.78 11.19 -12.05
C ALA A 111 -9.89 12.02 -12.72
N ALA A 112 -10.40 11.56 -13.86
CA ALA A 112 -11.46 12.24 -14.61
C ALA A 112 -12.85 12.03 -13.98
N ASP A 113 -13.13 10.85 -13.43
CA ASP A 113 -14.38 10.50 -12.76
C ASP A 113 -14.10 9.65 -11.50
N PRO A 114 -13.72 10.28 -10.38
CA PRO A 114 -13.43 9.56 -9.15
C PRO A 114 -14.64 8.83 -8.57
N GLU A 115 -15.83 9.38 -8.70
CA GLU A 115 -17.06 8.79 -8.13
C GLU A 115 -17.51 7.55 -8.93
N GLY A 116 -17.62 7.68 -10.25
CA GLY A 116 -17.96 6.54 -11.10
C GLY A 116 -16.91 5.44 -11.05
N SER A 117 -15.63 5.80 -10.92
CA SER A 117 -14.53 4.84 -10.74
C SER A 117 -14.66 4.10 -9.41
N ARG A 118 -14.93 4.78 -8.31
CA ARG A 118 -15.20 4.17 -6.99
C ARG A 118 -16.33 3.15 -7.07
N ASP A 119 -17.44 3.51 -7.70
CA ASP A 119 -18.62 2.65 -7.80
C ASP A 119 -18.35 1.43 -8.70
N SER A 120 -17.59 1.63 -9.78
CA SER A 120 -17.11 0.54 -10.65
C SER A 120 -16.20 -0.42 -9.90
N VAL A 121 -15.25 0.07 -9.09
CA VAL A 121 -14.37 -0.75 -8.24
C VAL A 121 -15.19 -1.52 -7.20
N GLY A 122 -16.16 -0.88 -6.54
CA GLY A 122 -17.05 -1.55 -5.59
C GLY A 122 -17.86 -2.68 -6.23
N SER A 123 -18.34 -2.47 -7.45
CA SER A 123 -19.06 -3.48 -8.23
C SER A 123 -18.14 -4.65 -8.63
N ALA A 124 -16.91 -4.35 -9.08
CA ALA A 124 -15.91 -5.36 -9.43
C ALA A 124 -15.49 -6.21 -8.21
N ILE A 125 -15.25 -5.58 -7.05
CA ILE A 125 -14.96 -6.30 -5.81
C ILE A 125 -16.10 -7.28 -5.48
N THR A 126 -17.34 -6.83 -5.56
CA THR A 126 -18.51 -7.68 -5.30
C THR A 126 -18.58 -8.85 -6.28
N ALA A 127 -18.36 -8.59 -7.56
CA ALA A 127 -18.40 -9.66 -8.61
C ALA A 127 -17.30 -10.69 -8.42
N LEU A 128 -16.09 -10.28 -8.02
CA LEU A 128 -14.93 -11.15 -7.89
C LEU A 128 -14.90 -11.92 -6.56
N THR A 129 -15.41 -11.33 -5.48
CA THR A 129 -15.26 -11.90 -4.12
C THR A 129 -16.56 -12.39 -3.52
N GLY A 130 -17.70 -12.04 -4.11
CA GLY A 130 -19.03 -12.24 -3.50
C GLY A 130 -19.33 -11.35 -2.30
N ALA A 131 -18.37 -10.56 -1.84
CA ALA A 131 -18.50 -9.70 -0.67
C ALA A 131 -18.77 -8.24 -1.08
N LYS A 132 -19.95 -7.73 -0.73
CA LYS A 132 -20.33 -6.34 -0.99
C LYS A 132 -19.79 -5.45 0.13
N LEU A 133 -19.01 -4.43 -0.23
CA LEU A 133 -18.68 -3.34 0.67
C LEU A 133 -19.83 -2.33 0.72
N SER A 134 -20.10 -1.77 1.90
CA SER A 134 -21.11 -0.70 2.01
C SER A 134 -20.62 0.55 1.27
N THR A 135 -21.55 1.35 0.78
CA THR A 135 -21.25 2.63 0.11
C THR A 135 -20.44 3.55 1.03
N GLN A 136 -20.72 3.55 2.33
CA GLN A 136 -19.99 4.35 3.29
C GLN A 136 -18.54 3.89 3.46
N VAL A 137 -18.29 2.58 3.53
CA VAL A 137 -16.92 2.01 3.57
C VAL A 137 -16.15 2.36 2.30
N LEU A 138 -16.78 2.20 1.13
CA LEU A 138 -16.15 2.54 -0.15
C LEU A 138 -15.79 4.02 -0.24
N HIS A 139 -16.72 4.89 0.14
CA HIS A 139 -16.49 6.34 0.12
C HIS A 139 -15.35 6.76 1.05
N GLU A 140 -15.37 6.27 2.28
CA GLU A 140 -14.35 6.62 3.28
C GLU A 140 -12.97 6.08 2.90
N ALA A 141 -12.89 4.82 2.45
CA ALA A 141 -11.65 4.23 1.97
C ALA A 141 -11.08 4.96 0.75
N TRP A 142 -11.95 5.31 -0.20
CA TRP A 142 -11.54 6.02 -1.42
C TRP A 142 -10.91 7.38 -1.11
N SER A 143 -11.47 8.12 -0.15
CA SER A 143 -10.95 9.44 0.25
C SER A 143 -9.54 9.40 0.86
N ARG A 144 -9.05 8.22 1.24
CA ARG A 144 -7.73 8.01 1.86
C ARG A 144 -6.71 7.39 0.92
N LEU A 145 -7.10 7.13 -0.33
CA LEU A 145 -6.22 6.55 -1.35
C LEU A 145 -5.75 7.62 -2.32
N THR A 146 -4.50 7.51 -2.73
CA THR A 146 -3.95 8.27 -3.85
C THR A 146 -3.53 7.29 -4.93
N ILE A 147 -4.13 7.40 -6.12
CA ILE A 147 -3.78 6.60 -7.29
C ILE A 147 -2.76 7.39 -8.10
N THR A 148 -1.60 6.79 -8.33
CA THR A 148 -0.48 7.47 -9.00
C THR A 148 0.45 6.45 -9.65
N PRO A 149 1.05 6.76 -10.81
CA PRO A 149 2.10 5.94 -11.39
C PRO A 149 3.46 6.11 -10.69
N ASP A 150 3.59 7.10 -9.79
CA ASP A 150 4.84 7.37 -9.05
C ASP A 150 5.06 6.26 -8.00
N PRO A 151 6.16 5.49 -8.08
CA PRO A 151 6.45 4.42 -7.11
C PRO A 151 6.86 4.94 -5.75
N ILE A 152 7.05 6.25 -5.57
CA ILE A 152 7.49 6.90 -4.32
C ILE A 152 8.70 6.16 -3.72
N ALA A 153 9.75 6.02 -4.51
CA ALA A 153 10.93 5.19 -4.22
C ALA A 153 11.57 5.47 -2.84
N SER A 154 11.56 6.74 -2.40
CA SER A 154 12.06 7.13 -1.08
C SER A 154 11.31 6.46 0.07
N SER A 155 9.99 6.21 -0.08
CA SER A 155 9.20 5.53 0.95
C SER A 155 9.53 4.04 1.04
N LEU A 156 9.83 3.38 -0.09
CA LEU A 156 10.30 2.00 -0.09
C LEU A 156 11.66 1.87 0.60
N GLN A 157 12.60 2.78 0.29
CA GLN A 157 13.90 2.81 0.95
C GLN A 157 13.78 3.01 2.46
N ALA A 158 12.93 3.93 2.90
CA ALA A 158 12.68 4.18 4.31
C ALA A 158 12.06 2.95 5.01
N SER A 159 11.07 2.31 4.36
CA SER A 159 10.46 1.08 4.87
C SER A 159 11.46 -0.06 5.00
N ALA A 160 12.35 -0.23 4.03
CA ALA A 160 13.40 -1.25 4.06
C ALA A 160 14.40 -1.03 5.22
N THR A 161 14.78 0.23 5.45
CA THR A 161 15.63 0.61 6.59
C THR A 161 14.92 0.35 7.93
N ALA A 162 13.65 0.74 8.01
CA ALA A 162 12.83 0.52 9.20
C ALA A 162 12.61 -0.97 9.51
N ALA A 163 12.46 -1.82 8.49
CA ALA A 163 12.30 -3.26 8.65
C ALA A 163 13.52 -3.90 9.37
N ALA A 164 14.72 -3.44 9.07
CA ALA A 164 15.93 -3.86 9.78
C ALA A 164 15.98 -3.31 11.21
N ALA A 165 15.62 -2.06 11.40
CA ALA A 165 15.63 -1.42 12.71
C ALA A 165 14.68 -2.10 13.72
N VAL A 166 13.55 -2.64 13.23
CA VAL A 166 12.57 -3.36 14.08
C VAL A 166 12.76 -4.88 14.07
N GLY A 167 13.85 -5.38 13.48
CA GLY A 167 14.24 -6.80 13.53
C GLY A 167 13.46 -7.74 12.60
N ILE A 168 12.67 -7.21 11.64
CA ILE A 168 11.98 -8.02 10.62
C ILE A 168 12.98 -8.58 9.61
N THR A 169 14.00 -7.80 9.26
CA THR A 169 15.14 -8.26 8.48
C THR A 169 16.44 -8.13 9.30
N LYS A 170 17.46 -8.95 8.99
CA LYS A 170 18.75 -8.91 9.70
C LYS A 170 19.55 -7.64 9.42
N SER A 171 19.37 -7.08 8.26
CA SER A 171 20.00 -5.84 7.77
C SER A 171 19.07 -5.20 6.75
N PRO A 172 19.22 -3.92 6.45
CA PRO A 172 18.48 -3.30 5.34
C PRO A 172 18.74 -4.08 4.06
N PRO A 173 17.69 -4.50 3.34
CA PRO A 173 17.88 -5.18 2.05
C PRO A 173 18.52 -4.23 1.03
N ASP A 174 19.31 -4.77 0.13
CA ASP A 174 19.81 -4.04 -1.03
C ASP A 174 18.65 -3.86 -2.02
N LEU A 175 18.26 -2.63 -2.26
CA LEU A 175 17.21 -2.28 -3.21
C LEU A 175 17.75 -1.82 -4.58
N SER A 176 19.06 -1.94 -4.81
CA SER A 176 19.68 -1.56 -6.09
C SER A 176 19.05 -2.31 -7.25
N GLY A 177 18.52 -1.58 -8.22
CA GLY A 177 17.90 -2.16 -9.42
C GLY A 177 16.48 -2.74 -9.19
N ILE A 178 15.84 -2.47 -8.05
CA ILE A 178 14.48 -2.95 -7.79
C ILE A 178 13.44 -2.32 -8.72
N TYR A 179 13.70 -1.10 -9.19
CA TYR A 179 12.86 -0.44 -10.18
C TYR A 179 13.47 -0.49 -11.58
N ASP A 180 12.64 -0.78 -12.57
CA ASP A 180 12.89 -0.48 -13.98
C ASP A 180 11.69 0.34 -14.49
N LEU A 181 11.86 1.65 -14.54
CA LEU A 181 10.81 2.60 -14.93
C LEU A 181 10.90 2.98 -16.42
N THR A 182 11.84 2.38 -17.16
CA THR A 182 12.07 2.71 -18.58
C THR A 182 10.80 2.66 -19.42
N LEU A 183 10.05 1.56 -19.34
CA LEU A 183 8.79 1.42 -20.10
C LEU A 183 7.68 2.32 -19.55
N LEU A 184 7.59 2.48 -18.23
CA LEU A 184 6.62 3.38 -17.62
C LEU A 184 6.84 4.82 -18.07
N ASN A 185 8.08 5.31 -18.04
CA ASN A 185 8.42 6.67 -18.43
C ASN A 185 8.19 6.91 -19.93
N GLN A 186 8.39 5.90 -20.78
CA GLN A 186 7.98 5.98 -22.19
C GLN A 186 6.46 6.14 -22.34
N VAL A 187 5.67 5.38 -21.59
CA VAL A 187 4.19 5.46 -21.63
C VAL A 187 3.72 6.81 -21.11
N LEU A 188 4.28 7.30 -20.00
CA LEU A 188 3.94 8.60 -19.44
C LEU A 188 4.24 9.73 -20.42
N THR A 189 5.45 9.72 -21.01
CA THR A 189 5.85 10.72 -22.02
C THR A 189 4.93 10.70 -23.25
N ALA A 190 4.61 9.51 -23.76
CA ALA A 190 3.69 9.34 -24.89
C ALA A 190 2.27 9.85 -24.57
N SER A 191 1.89 9.87 -23.28
CA SER A 191 0.59 10.37 -22.79
C SER A 191 0.63 11.84 -22.37
N GLY A 192 1.76 12.56 -22.62
CA GLY A 192 1.94 13.96 -22.22
C GLY A 192 2.05 14.17 -20.70
N ARG A 193 2.38 13.13 -19.94
CA ARG A 193 2.52 13.16 -18.47
C ARG A 193 4.00 13.24 -18.09
N PRO A 194 4.32 13.87 -16.95
CA PRO A 194 5.69 13.88 -16.44
C PRO A 194 6.19 12.46 -16.13
N THR A 195 7.47 12.24 -16.34
CA THR A 195 8.15 11.01 -15.92
C THR A 195 8.25 10.94 -14.41
N VAL A 196 8.47 9.73 -13.89
CA VAL A 196 8.65 9.44 -12.47
C VAL A 196 10.06 8.91 -12.21
N SER A 197 10.54 9.03 -10.98
CA SER A 197 11.91 8.69 -10.63
C SER A 197 12.01 7.42 -9.78
N ALA A 198 13.01 6.61 -10.08
CA ALA A 198 13.41 5.47 -9.26
C ALA A 198 14.16 5.89 -7.98
N GLY A 199 14.44 7.18 -7.79
CA GLY A 199 15.14 7.70 -6.61
C GLY A 199 16.52 7.09 -6.38
N GLY A 200 17.21 6.69 -7.45
CA GLY A 200 18.49 5.99 -7.40
C GLY A 200 18.39 4.48 -7.15
N LEU A 201 17.19 3.92 -7.02
CA LEU A 201 16.97 2.49 -6.75
C LEU A 201 16.81 1.64 -8.03
N GLY A 202 17.11 2.20 -9.21
CA GLY A 202 17.01 1.46 -10.46
C GLY A 202 17.13 2.32 -11.72
N LYS A 203 16.50 1.86 -12.81
CA LYS A 203 16.51 2.53 -14.12
C LYS A 203 15.30 3.45 -14.26
N GLU A 204 15.51 4.57 -14.99
CA GLU A 204 14.48 5.56 -15.31
C GLU A 204 14.11 5.58 -16.79
#